data_b6bd0a3b9ae62b8b8d399bfb92af7f06
#
_entry.id   b6bd0a3b9ae62b8b8d399bfb92af7f06
#
_cell.length_a   1.000
_cell.length_b   1.000
_cell.length_c   1.000
_cell.angle_alpha   90.00
_cell.angle_beta   90.00
_cell.angle_gamma   90.00
#
_symmetry.space_group_name_H-M   'P 1'
#
loop_
_entity.id
_entity.type
_entity.pdbx_description
1 polymer ?
#
loop_
_entity_poly.entity_id
_entity_poly.type
_entity_poly.pdbx_seq_one_letter_code
_entity_poly.pdbx_strand_id
1 'polypeptide(L)'
;LPSLEAADAMAQRLEKIGNIHSDGRPILGLDSHDLLEMMLDVCPEGILIPAHIWTPHFSVLGAKSGFDSVEECFEELAPYIHALETGLSSDPAMNWRISKLDRYQLVSNSDAHSPSKLGREANLLDIDCSYEGLYRAIQTGEGLEGTVEFFPEEGKYHFDGHRKCGVSLSPVEAERLGGICPVCG
;
A
#
# COMPACT_ATOMS: atom_id res chain seq x y z
N LEU A 1 14.46 -5.73 1.01
CA LEU A 1 15.68 -6.34 0.44
C LEU A 1 16.50 -6.99 1.55
N PRO A 2 17.16 -8.14 1.31
CA PRO A 2 17.81 -8.95 2.36
C PRO A 2 19.15 -8.39 2.85
N SER A 3 19.78 -7.51 2.11
CA SER A 3 21.12 -6.99 2.44
C SER A 3 21.31 -5.54 2.05
N LEU A 4 22.33 -4.90 2.59
CA LEU A 4 22.72 -3.53 2.21
C LEU A 4 23.28 -3.49 0.78
N GLU A 5 23.96 -4.53 0.35
CA GLU A 5 24.48 -4.65 -1.01
C GLU A 5 23.34 -4.69 -2.05
N ALA A 6 22.27 -5.45 -1.77
CA ALA A 6 21.08 -5.46 -2.62
C ALA A 6 20.37 -4.10 -2.62
N ALA A 7 20.29 -3.43 -1.47
CA ALA A 7 19.71 -2.10 -1.37
C ALA A 7 20.52 -1.06 -2.15
N ASP A 8 21.86 -1.11 -2.06
CA ASP A 8 22.75 -0.22 -2.82
C ASP A 8 22.64 -0.46 -4.34
N ALA A 9 22.60 -1.73 -4.76
CA ALA A 9 22.42 -2.08 -6.16
C ALA A 9 21.09 -1.58 -6.71
N MET A 10 20.01 -1.66 -5.92
CA MET A 10 18.70 -1.12 -6.29
C MET A 10 18.74 0.41 -6.38
N ALA A 11 19.33 1.08 -5.39
CA ALA A 11 19.49 2.54 -5.39
C ALA A 11 20.23 3.03 -6.64
N GLN A 12 21.35 2.38 -7.00
CA GLN A 12 22.12 2.71 -8.21
C GLN A 12 21.31 2.55 -9.51
N ARG A 13 20.35 1.63 -9.57
CA ARG A 13 19.45 1.52 -10.73
C ARG A 13 18.43 2.66 -10.75
N LEU A 14 17.83 2.97 -9.61
CA LEU A 14 16.84 4.04 -9.48
C LEU A 14 17.45 5.43 -9.77
N GLU A 15 18.70 5.68 -9.36
CA GLU A 15 19.42 6.92 -9.66
C GLU A 15 19.57 7.21 -11.16
N LYS A 16 19.60 6.17 -11.99
CA LYS A 16 19.65 6.33 -13.46
C LYS A 16 18.33 6.80 -14.05
N ILE A 17 17.22 6.60 -13.32
CA ILE A 17 15.86 6.98 -13.73
C ILE A 17 15.55 8.39 -13.24
N GLY A 18 15.93 8.71 -12.01
CA GLY A 18 15.65 10.01 -11.44
C GLY A 18 16.37 10.28 -10.12
N ASN A 19 16.13 11.46 -9.56
CA ASN A 19 16.78 11.90 -8.34
C ASN A 19 16.14 11.23 -7.10
N ILE A 20 16.85 10.29 -6.49
CA ILE A 20 16.46 9.63 -5.24
C ILE A 20 17.02 10.33 -3.98
N HIS A 21 17.83 11.37 -4.15
CA HIS A 21 18.44 12.13 -3.05
C HIS A 21 17.63 13.37 -2.64
N SER A 22 16.50 13.61 -3.29
CA SER A 22 15.63 14.73 -2.90
C SER A 22 15.05 14.47 -1.50
N ASP A 23 14.94 15.55 -0.72
CA ASP A 23 14.27 15.49 0.59
C ASP A 23 12.80 15.05 0.44
N GLY A 24 12.36 14.18 1.30
CA GLY A 24 11.01 13.65 1.29
C GLY A 24 10.84 12.40 0.41
N ARG A 25 9.85 12.43 -0.49
CA ARG A 25 9.47 11.29 -1.35
C ARG A 25 9.93 11.51 -2.78
N PRO A 26 10.93 10.75 -3.28
CA PRO A 26 11.30 10.80 -4.69
C PRO A 26 10.13 10.32 -5.56
N ILE A 27 9.82 11.08 -6.58
CA ILE A 27 8.83 10.71 -7.61
C ILE A 27 9.62 10.45 -8.89
N LEU A 28 9.71 9.19 -9.30
CA LEU A 28 10.57 8.78 -10.40
C LEU A 28 9.83 8.69 -11.73
N GLY A 29 8.49 8.71 -11.74
CA GLY A 29 7.72 8.46 -12.96
C GLY A 29 7.94 7.04 -13.52
N LEU A 30 8.34 6.11 -12.65
CA LEU A 30 8.56 4.70 -12.98
C LEU A 30 7.26 3.93 -12.78
N ASP A 31 6.94 3.05 -13.73
CA ASP A 31 5.82 2.14 -13.60
C ASP A 31 6.05 1.13 -12.46
N SER A 32 4.97 0.68 -11.82
CA SER A 32 5.04 -0.28 -10.73
C SER A 32 5.51 -1.66 -11.20
N HIS A 33 5.12 -2.06 -12.41
CA HIS A 33 5.59 -3.27 -13.07
C HIS A 33 7.10 -3.22 -13.28
N ASP A 34 7.61 -2.15 -13.88
CA ASP A 34 9.04 -1.98 -14.14
C ASP A 34 9.87 -1.90 -12.85
N LEU A 35 9.30 -1.31 -11.79
CA LEU A 35 9.93 -1.30 -10.48
C LEU A 35 10.06 -2.71 -9.89
N LEU A 36 9.03 -3.53 -10.01
CA LEU A 36 9.05 -4.93 -9.56
C LEU A 36 10.03 -5.75 -10.39
N GLU A 37 10.02 -5.63 -11.73
CA GLU A 37 10.98 -6.28 -12.61
C GLU A 37 12.42 -5.93 -12.22
N MET A 38 12.69 -4.65 -12.03
CA MET A 38 14.01 -4.17 -11.61
C MET A 38 14.44 -4.75 -10.27
N MET A 39 13.53 -4.86 -9.31
CA MET A 39 13.82 -5.45 -8.00
C MET A 39 14.14 -6.94 -8.12
N LEU A 40 13.37 -7.68 -8.89
CA LEU A 40 13.59 -9.12 -9.11
C LEU A 40 14.92 -9.39 -9.85
N ASP A 41 15.29 -8.54 -10.79
CA ASP A 41 16.59 -8.58 -11.46
C ASP A 41 17.77 -8.36 -10.51
N VAL A 42 17.62 -7.44 -9.56
CA VAL A 42 18.67 -7.14 -8.57
C VAL A 42 18.71 -8.19 -7.48
N CYS A 43 17.56 -8.63 -7.02
CA CYS A 43 17.42 -9.53 -5.90
C CYS A 43 16.09 -10.30 -5.99
N PRO A 44 16.12 -11.54 -6.50
CA PRO A 44 14.91 -12.38 -6.61
C PRO A 44 14.22 -12.67 -5.27
N GLU A 45 14.95 -12.60 -4.14
CA GLU A 45 14.39 -12.72 -2.80
C GLU A 45 13.91 -11.37 -2.23
N GLY A 46 13.80 -10.34 -3.06
CA GLY A 46 13.22 -9.05 -2.65
C GLY A 46 11.74 -9.18 -2.30
N ILE A 47 11.28 -8.37 -1.35
CA ILE A 47 9.86 -8.23 -1.01
C ILE A 47 9.39 -6.88 -1.54
N LEU A 48 8.36 -6.88 -2.39
CA LEU A 48 7.63 -5.69 -2.79
C LEU A 48 6.21 -5.78 -2.25
N ILE A 49 5.81 -4.79 -1.49
CA ILE A 49 4.48 -4.67 -0.92
C ILE A 49 3.89 -3.34 -1.39
N PRO A 50 2.82 -3.36 -2.19
CA PRO A 50 2.12 -2.14 -2.56
C PRO A 50 1.57 -1.43 -1.33
N ALA A 51 1.97 -0.17 -1.15
CA ALA A 51 1.58 0.63 0.00
C ALA A 51 0.12 1.11 -0.11
N HIS A 52 -0.57 1.20 1.04
CA HIS A 52 -1.88 1.85 1.23
C HIS A 52 -2.82 1.73 0.01
N ILE A 53 -3.16 0.48 -0.34
CA ILE A 53 -3.77 0.09 -1.63
C ILE A 53 -5.09 0.79 -2.00
N TRP A 54 -5.76 1.44 -1.04
CA TRP A 54 -7.06 2.10 -1.24
C TRP A 54 -7.01 3.63 -1.13
N THR A 55 -5.82 4.25 -1.02
CA THR A 55 -5.79 5.72 -1.12
C THR A 55 -6.22 6.16 -2.52
N PRO A 56 -6.94 7.29 -2.68
CA PRO A 56 -7.42 7.72 -4.00
C PRO A 56 -6.33 7.92 -5.03
N HIS A 57 -5.14 8.34 -4.60
CA HIS A 57 -3.95 8.54 -5.42
C HIS A 57 -2.78 7.72 -4.88
N PHE A 58 -1.84 7.37 -5.75
CA PHE A 58 -0.60 6.67 -5.41
C PHE A 58 -0.84 5.30 -4.75
N SER A 59 -1.79 4.56 -5.25
CA SER A 59 -2.12 3.22 -4.75
C SER A 59 -2.59 2.32 -5.88
N VAL A 60 -2.50 1.00 -5.67
CA VAL A 60 -2.85 0.02 -6.70
C VAL A 60 -4.34 0.05 -7.05
N LEU A 61 -5.22 0.18 -6.05
CA LEU A 61 -6.68 0.11 -6.23
C LEU A 61 -7.36 1.49 -6.02
N GLY A 62 -6.59 2.57 -6.10
CA GLY A 62 -7.09 3.91 -5.87
C GLY A 62 -8.01 4.42 -6.96
N ALA A 63 -9.12 5.04 -6.58
CA ALA A 63 -10.16 5.53 -7.50
C ALA A 63 -9.69 6.62 -8.48
N LYS A 64 -8.53 7.23 -8.28
CA LYS A 64 -8.02 8.35 -9.10
C LYS A 64 -6.78 8.01 -9.93
N SER A 65 -5.98 7.06 -9.48
CA SER A 65 -4.73 6.68 -10.14
C SER A 65 -4.44 5.18 -10.01
N GLY A 66 -5.41 4.38 -9.58
CA GLY A 66 -5.26 2.94 -9.43
C GLY A 66 -5.70 2.17 -10.67
N PHE A 67 -5.63 0.86 -10.51
CA PHE A 67 -6.05 -0.16 -11.47
C PHE A 67 -7.29 -0.89 -10.91
N ASP A 68 -7.95 -1.69 -11.74
CA ASP A 68 -9.10 -2.49 -11.31
C ASP A 68 -8.68 -3.81 -10.63
N SER A 69 -7.39 -4.15 -10.69
CA SER A 69 -6.80 -5.31 -9.99
C SER A 69 -5.29 -5.22 -9.85
N VAL A 70 -4.73 -6.05 -8.98
CA VAL A 70 -3.28 -6.21 -8.84
C VAL A 70 -2.67 -6.80 -10.10
N GLU A 71 -3.38 -7.71 -10.76
CA GLU A 71 -2.98 -8.32 -12.03
C GLU A 71 -2.88 -7.29 -13.16
N GLU A 72 -3.75 -6.30 -13.18
CA GLU A 72 -3.67 -5.21 -14.17
C GLU A 72 -2.46 -4.28 -13.91
N CYS A 73 -2.13 -4.07 -12.64
CA CYS A 73 -1.00 -3.23 -12.25
C CYS A 73 0.37 -3.87 -12.50
N PHE A 74 0.49 -5.17 -12.29
CA PHE A 74 1.77 -5.89 -12.33
C PHE A 74 1.87 -6.92 -13.46
N GLU A 75 0.82 -7.09 -14.25
CA GLU A 75 0.75 -7.97 -15.41
C GLU A 75 1.26 -9.39 -15.08
N GLU A 76 2.18 -9.94 -15.85
CA GLU A 76 2.78 -11.27 -15.63
C GLU A 76 3.61 -11.35 -14.34
N LEU A 77 4.00 -10.22 -13.75
CA LEU A 77 4.73 -10.18 -12.49
C LEU A 77 3.82 -10.19 -11.25
N ALA A 78 2.50 -10.10 -11.42
CA ALA A 78 1.55 -10.16 -10.30
C ALA A 78 1.72 -11.38 -9.37
N PRO A 79 2.17 -12.57 -9.82
CA PRO A 79 2.45 -13.71 -8.94
C PRO A 79 3.57 -13.46 -7.91
N TYR A 80 4.42 -12.45 -8.10
CA TYR A 80 5.47 -12.07 -7.15
C TYR A 80 4.98 -11.09 -6.06
N ILE A 81 3.76 -10.59 -6.17
CA ILE A 81 3.12 -9.82 -5.10
C ILE A 81 2.42 -10.80 -4.17
N HIS A 82 2.86 -10.86 -2.92
CA HIS A 82 2.33 -11.79 -1.91
C HIS A 82 1.55 -11.09 -0.81
N ALA A 83 1.81 -9.82 -0.58
CA ALA A 83 1.15 -9.02 0.46
C ALA A 83 0.71 -7.65 -0.07
N LEU A 84 -0.32 -7.11 0.54
CA LEU A 84 -0.86 -5.77 0.29
C LEU A 84 -0.96 -5.02 1.62
N GLU A 85 -0.68 -3.73 1.61
CA GLU A 85 -0.80 -2.90 2.80
C GLU A 85 -2.19 -2.25 2.87
N THR A 86 -2.84 -2.42 4.03
CA THR A 86 -4.14 -1.79 4.32
C THR A 86 -4.02 -0.28 4.36
N GLY A 87 -3.02 0.25 5.05
CA GLY A 87 -2.83 1.68 5.29
C GLY A 87 -3.98 2.30 6.09
N LEU A 88 -3.96 3.61 6.22
CA LEU A 88 -4.95 4.35 7.03
C LEU A 88 -6.36 4.43 6.41
N SER A 89 -6.56 3.93 5.21
CA SER A 89 -7.82 4.06 4.45
C SER A 89 -8.63 2.78 4.37
N SER A 90 -8.09 1.67 4.84
CA SER A 90 -8.79 0.39 4.91
C SER A 90 -8.26 -0.47 6.06
N ASP A 91 -9.00 -1.49 6.40
CA ASP A 91 -8.64 -2.55 7.35
C ASP A 91 -8.80 -3.94 6.71
N PRO A 92 -8.35 -5.02 7.37
CA PRO A 92 -8.53 -6.37 6.85
C PRO A 92 -9.99 -6.73 6.56
N ALA A 93 -10.93 -6.32 7.40
CA ALA A 93 -12.35 -6.65 7.22
C ALA A 93 -12.94 -6.00 5.95
N MET A 94 -12.50 -4.81 5.61
CA MET A 94 -12.86 -4.15 4.34
C MET A 94 -12.27 -4.91 3.14
N ASN A 95 -11.02 -5.34 3.23
CA ASN A 95 -10.34 -6.07 2.16
C ASN A 95 -10.94 -7.46 1.92
N TRP A 96 -11.32 -8.20 2.97
CA TRP A 96 -11.96 -9.52 2.86
C TRP A 96 -13.35 -9.49 2.22
N ARG A 97 -13.93 -8.33 1.98
CA ARG A 97 -15.16 -8.21 1.17
C ARG A 97 -14.93 -8.41 -0.32
N ILE A 98 -13.68 -8.44 -0.75
CA ILE A 98 -13.26 -8.56 -2.14
C ILE A 98 -12.49 -9.86 -2.31
N SER A 99 -13.16 -10.92 -2.77
CA SER A 99 -12.59 -12.27 -2.87
C SER A 99 -11.33 -12.36 -3.75
N LYS A 100 -11.14 -11.44 -4.69
CA LYS A 100 -9.89 -11.36 -5.48
C LYS A 100 -8.65 -11.06 -4.61
N LEU A 101 -8.85 -10.48 -3.41
CA LEU A 101 -7.76 -10.14 -2.50
C LEU A 101 -7.42 -11.25 -1.50
N ASP A 102 -8.24 -12.31 -1.40
CA ASP A 102 -8.07 -13.40 -0.42
C ASP A 102 -6.73 -14.15 -0.55
N ARG A 103 -6.09 -14.06 -1.70
CA ARG A 103 -4.79 -14.70 -1.96
C ARG A 103 -3.59 -13.94 -1.39
N TYR A 104 -3.77 -12.69 -1.00
CA TYR A 104 -2.70 -11.84 -0.49
C TYR A 104 -2.70 -11.79 1.03
N GLN A 105 -1.49 -11.76 1.61
CA GLN A 105 -1.35 -11.41 3.02
C GLN A 105 -1.67 -9.92 3.19
N LEU A 106 -2.32 -9.57 4.30
CA LEU A 106 -2.57 -8.18 4.64
C LEU A 106 -1.57 -7.73 5.71
N VAL A 107 -0.91 -6.63 5.46
CA VAL A 107 0.02 -5.99 6.40
C VAL A 107 -0.42 -4.56 6.68
N SER A 108 -0.02 -4.05 7.83
CA SER A 108 -0.35 -2.70 8.28
C SER A 108 0.93 -2.00 8.74
N ASN A 109 1.25 -0.87 8.12
CA ASN A 109 2.42 -0.09 8.47
C ASN A 109 2.04 1.38 8.63
N SER A 110 2.68 2.08 9.53
CA SER A 110 2.24 3.39 10.00
C SER A 110 2.31 4.52 8.97
N ASP A 111 3.00 4.35 7.85
CA ASP A 111 3.26 5.41 6.86
C ASP A 111 3.70 6.73 7.54
N ALA A 112 4.58 6.60 8.56
CA ALA A 112 4.93 7.68 9.46
C ALA A 112 5.84 8.70 8.78
N HIS A 113 5.39 9.96 8.74
CA HIS A 113 6.16 11.12 8.26
C HIS A 113 6.64 12.01 9.42
N SER A 114 6.48 11.54 10.65
CA SER A 114 6.99 12.18 11.87
C SER A 114 7.11 11.14 12.99
N PRO A 115 8.02 11.32 13.98
CA PRO A 115 8.23 10.35 15.06
C PRO A 115 6.95 10.04 15.87
N SER A 116 6.05 11.00 16.03
CA SER A 116 4.80 10.82 16.78
C SER A 116 3.78 9.92 16.09
N LYS A 117 4.03 9.51 14.85
CA LYS A 117 3.17 8.63 14.06
C LYS A 117 3.71 7.20 13.95
N LEU A 118 4.90 6.94 14.46
CA LEU A 118 5.47 5.59 14.50
C LEU A 118 4.60 4.67 15.37
N GLY A 119 4.36 3.46 14.88
CA GLY A 119 3.63 2.44 15.61
C GLY A 119 2.10 2.66 15.74
N ARG A 120 1.53 3.60 14.99
CA ARG A 120 0.07 3.74 14.92
C ARG A 120 -0.59 2.58 14.16
N GLU A 121 0.17 1.89 13.35
CA GLU A 121 -0.12 0.62 12.73
C GLU A 121 1.09 -0.29 12.85
N ALA A 122 0.88 -1.61 12.93
CA ALA A 122 1.93 -2.60 13.10
C ALA A 122 1.48 -3.99 12.67
N ASN A 123 2.44 -4.89 12.49
CA ASN A 123 2.19 -6.30 12.25
C ASN A 123 2.63 -7.13 13.47
N LEU A 124 1.84 -8.14 13.82
CA LEU A 124 2.15 -9.11 14.84
C LEU A 124 2.76 -10.34 14.17
N LEU A 125 4.02 -10.61 14.48
CA LEU A 125 4.79 -11.66 13.84
C LEU A 125 5.35 -12.62 14.90
N ASP A 126 5.08 -13.91 14.73
CA ASP A 126 5.69 -15.02 15.49
C ASP A 126 6.69 -15.75 14.58
N ILE A 127 7.83 -15.15 14.37
CA ILE A 127 8.87 -15.61 13.44
C ILE A 127 10.25 -15.46 14.07
N ASP A 128 11.24 -16.15 13.53
CA ASP A 128 12.65 -15.79 13.78
C ASP A 128 12.90 -14.35 13.30
N CYS A 129 13.60 -13.56 14.14
CA CYS A 129 13.95 -12.18 13.82
C CYS A 129 15.06 -12.14 12.75
N SER A 130 14.67 -12.49 11.52
CA SER A 130 15.54 -12.57 10.35
C SER A 130 14.77 -12.14 9.09
N TYR A 131 15.51 -11.79 8.03
CA TYR A 131 14.90 -11.50 6.73
C TYR A 131 14.16 -12.73 6.18
N GLU A 132 14.73 -13.92 6.34
CA GLU A 132 14.14 -15.17 5.86
C GLU A 132 12.81 -15.48 6.58
N GLY A 133 12.75 -15.27 7.91
CA GLY A 133 11.50 -15.39 8.67
C GLY A 133 10.43 -14.42 8.16
N LEU A 134 10.79 -13.16 7.95
CA LEU A 134 9.89 -12.15 7.39
C LEU A 134 9.46 -12.51 5.95
N TYR A 135 10.40 -12.92 5.10
CA TYR A 135 10.13 -13.30 3.72
C TYR A 135 9.09 -14.44 3.66
N ARG A 136 9.28 -15.47 4.49
CA ARG A 136 8.33 -16.59 4.58
C ARG A 136 6.95 -16.13 5.06
N ALA A 137 6.89 -15.32 6.11
CA ALA A 137 5.64 -14.78 6.64
C ALA A 137 4.86 -13.97 5.58
N ILE A 138 5.55 -13.14 4.80
CA ILE A 138 4.93 -12.36 3.72
C ILE A 138 4.47 -13.25 2.57
N GLN A 139 5.23 -14.29 2.20
CA GLN A 139 4.85 -15.18 1.10
C GLN A 139 3.72 -16.15 1.45
N THR A 140 3.71 -16.67 2.67
CA THR A 140 2.86 -17.81 3.03
C THR A 140 1.82 -17.50 4.11
N GLY A 141 2.00 -16.39 4.84
CA GLY A 141 1.24 -16.06 6.03
C GLY A 141 1.71 -16.80 7.30
N GLU A 142 2.70 -17.72 7.19
CA GLU A 142 3.20 -18.47 8.36
C GLU A 142 3.86 -17.52 9.36
N GLY A 143 3.30 -17.45 10.58
CA GLY A 143 3.75 -16.56 11.64
C GLY A 143 3.30 -15.10 11.51
N LEU A 144 2.48 -14.75 10.51
CA LEU A 144 1.77 -13.47 10.47
C LEU A 144 0.46 -13.62 11.26
N GLU A 145 0.50 -13.26 12.55
CA GLU A 145 -0.60 -13.52 13.49
C GLU A 145 -1.71 -12.47 13.42
N GLY A 146 -1.42 -11.28 12.88
CA GLY A 146 -2.39 -10.22 12.73
C GLY A 146 -1.77 -8.84 12.57
N THR A 147 -2.63 -7.85 12.58
CA THR A 147 -2.26 -6.43 12.43
C THR A 147 -2.84 -5.57 13.55
N VAL A 148 -2.22 -4.45 13.80
CA VAL A 148 -2.74 -3.34 14.58
C VAL A 148 -3.12 -2.24 13.62
N GLU A 149 -4.41 -1.94 13.54
CA GLU A 149 -4.97 -1.06 12.53
C GLU A 149 -5.39 0.28 13.14
N PHE A 150 -5.21 1.33 12.39
CA PHE A 150 -5.87 2.61 12.61
C PHE A 150 -7.35 2.48 12.20
N PHE A 151 -8.25 3.17 12.86
CA PHE A 151 -9.66 3.18 12.47
C PHE A 151 -9.85 3.96 11.15
N PRO A 152 -10.18 3.30 10.03
CA PRO A 152 -10.34 3.99 8.75
C PRO A 152 -11.37 5.11 8.78
N GLU A 153 -12.38 5.03 9.68
CA GLU A 153 -13.42 6.04 9.89
C GLU A 153 -12.84 7.37 10.39
N GLU A 154 -11.71 7.35 11.08
CA GLU A 154 -11.00 8.57 11.50
C GLU A 154 -10.07 9.10 10.39
N GLY A 155 -9.93 8.32 9.32
CA GLY A 155 -9.08 8.63 8.19
C GLY A 155 -9.67 9.69 7.28
N LYS A 156 -8.79 10.41 6.64
CA LYS A 156 -9.10 11.51 5.70
C LYS A 156 -9.98 11.09 4.52
N TYR A 157 -9.97 9.80 4.16
CA TYR A 157 -10.59 9.29 2.94
C TYR A 157 -11.90 8.53 3.20
N HIS A 158 -12.29 8.35 4.46
CA HIS A 158 -13.53 7.64 4.80
C HIS A 158 -14.78 8.45 4.45
N PHE A 159 -14.74 9.74 4.73
CA PHE A 159 -15.85 10.64 4.43
C PHE A 159 -15.72 11.24 3.04
N ASP A 160 -16.80 11.16 2.27
CA ASP A 160 -16.95 11.92 1.04
C ASP A 160 -17.19 13.41 1.32
N GLY A 161 -16.95 14.26 0.31
CA GLY A 161 -17.27 15.64 0.50
C GLY A 161 -16.72 16.56 -0.57
N HIS A 162 -17.05 17.83 -0.41
CA HIS A 162 -16.53 18.89 -1.25
C HIS A 162 -15.97 20.02 -0.39
N ARG A 163 -14.66 20.06 -0.27
CA ARG A 163 -13.95 20.96 0.64
C ARG A 163 -14.30 22.44 0.41
N LYS A 164 -14.47 22.87 -0.85
CA LYS A 164 -14.83 24.26 -1.18
C LYS A 164 -16.21 24.65 -0.66
N CYS A 165 -17.11 23.67 -0.53
CA CYS A 165 -18.48 23.89 -0.03
C CYS A 165 -18.63 23.57 1.46
N GLY A 166 -17.55 23.13 2.14
CA GLY A 166 -17.61 22.71 3.54
C GLY A 166 -18.46 21.44 3.76
N VAL A 167 -18.63 20.63 2.72
CA VAL A 167 -19.44 19.40 2.78
C VAL A 167 -18.56 18.24 3.22
N SER A 168 -19.03 17.47 4.20
CA SER A 168 -18.50 16.18 4.64
C SER A 168 -19.68 15.24 4.86
N LEU A 169 -19.66 14.09 4.19
CA LEU A 169 -20.77 13.13 4.13
C LEU A 169 -20.25 11.76 4.53
N SER A 170 -21.01 11.04 5.34
CA SER A 170 -20.78 9.61 5.53
C SER A 170 -21.00 8.86 4.19
N PRO A 171 -20.45 7.65 4.03
CA PRO A 171 -20.66 6.84 2.83
C PRO A 171 -22.15 6.64 2.49
N VAL A 172 -22.99 6.42 3.52
CA VAL A 172 -24.45 6.25 3.35
C VAL A 172 -25.13 7.54 2.85
N GLU A 173 -24.69 8.69 3.36
CA GLU A 173 -25.24 9.98 2.91
C GLU A 173 -24.79 10.31 1.49
N ALA A 174 -23.51 10.02 1.16
CA ALA A 174 -22.98 10.21 -0.18
C ALA A 174 -23.72 9.33 -1.21
N GLU A 175 -23.99 8.07 -0.87
CA GLU A 175 -24.77 7.16 -1.71
C GLU A 175 -26.20 7.67 -1.95
N ARG A 176 -26.88 8.14 -0.90
CA ARG A 176 -28.24 8.73 -1.02
C ARG A 176 -28.26 9.96 -1.93
N LEU A 177 -27.19 10.69 -2.00
CA LEU A 177 -27.05 11.88 -2.85
C LEU A 177 -26.46 11.55 -4.24
N GLY A 178 -26.24 10.26 -4.53
CA GLY A 178 -25.67 9.82 -5.81
C GLY A 178 -24.24 10.32 -6.04
N GLY A 179 -23.48 10.59 -4.97
CA GLY A 179 -22.12 11.14 -5.05
C GLY A 179 -22.07 12.62 -5.47
N ILE A 180 -23.19 13.33 -5.42
CA ILE A 180 -23.30 14.73 -5.87
C ILE A 180 -23.24 15.67 -4.67
N CYS A 181 -22.46 16.75 -4.80
CA CYS A 181 -22.39 17.76 -3.75
C CYS A 181 -23.76 18.47 -3.58
N PRO A 182 -24.36 18.49 -2.37
CA PRO A 182 -25.65 19.09 -2.15
C PRO A 182 -25.66 20.63 -2.23
N VAL A 183 -24.48 21.26 -2.35
CA VAL A 183 -24.34 22.72 -2.40
C VAL A 183 -24.12 23.21 -3.82
N CYS A 184 -23.29 22.55 -4.61
CA CYS A 184 -22.92 23.03 -5.93
C CYS A 184 -23.24 22.09 -7.10
N GLY A 185 -23.78 20.92 -6.82
CA GLY A 185 -24.08 19.92 -7.84
C GLY A 185 -22.88 19.12 -8.28
#